data_0b4249eaea47d6edf35911acec225c0f
#
_entry.id   0b4249eaea47d6edf35911acec225c0f
#
_cell.length_a   1.000
_cell.length_b   1.000
_cell.length_c   1.000
_cell.angle_alpha   90.00
_cell.angle_beta   90.00
_cell.angle_gamma   90.00
#
_symmetry.space_group_name_H-M   'P 1'
#
loop_
_entity.id
_entity.type
_entity.pdbx_description
1 polymer ?
#
loop_
_entity_poly.entity_id
_entity_poly.type
_entity_poly.pdbx_seq_one_letter_code
_entity_poly.pdbx_strand_id
1 'polypeptide(L)'
;MPYIQRAITPILKQRVSTSKCMLLVGARQVGKSTLIKHEFKDFNRANFDDRLTRMQAKEEPKLFFLNNPQPLFIDEVQKESSILEDIKQIADESDERGMFILSGSQKLELMKGMSESLAGRVSISELTGLSMREIYGVKFNRHFIPTDAYIK
;
A
#
# COMPACT_ATOMS: atom_id res chain seq x y z
N MET A 1 10.13 -15.00 -10.76
CA MET A 1 9.16 -15.89 -10.11
C MET A 1 7.76 -15.53 -10.56
N PRO A 2 6.88 -16.51 -10.76
CA PRO A 2 5.49 -16.18 -11.04
C PRO A 2 4.85 -15.50 -9.84
N TYR A 3 3.93 -14.58 -10.12
CA TYR A 3 3.18 -13.91 -9.09
C TYR A 3 2.25 -14.90 -8.36
N ILE A 4 2.24 -14.84 -7.03
CA ILE A 4 1.34 -15.66 -6.22
C ILE A 4 0.18 -14.77 -5.77
N GLN A 5 -1.04 -15.14 -6.16
CA GLN A 5 -2.23 -14.39 -5.80
C GLN A 5 -2.43 -14.37 -4.28
N ARG A 6 -2.69 -13.17 -3.74
CA ARG A 6 -2.86 -12.98 -2.31
C ARG A 6 -4.34 -12.93 -1.94
N ALA A 7 -4.66 -13.56 -0.81
CA ALA A 7 -6.04 -13.62 -0.32
C ALA A 7 -6.62 -12.25 0.02
N ILE A 8 -5.78 -11.30 0.40
CA ILE A 8 -6.20 -9.94 0.78
C ILE A 8 -6.60 -9.07 -0.43
N THR A 9 -6.27 -9.47 -1.66
CA THR A 9 -6.47 -8.62 -2.85
C THR A 9 -7.90 -8.09 -3.01
N PRO A 10 -8.98 -8.88 -2.88
CA PRO A 10 -10.34 -8.34 -2.99
C PRO A 10 -10.64 -7.26 -1.94
N ILE A 11 -10.14 -7.42 -0.73
CA ILE A 11 -10.30 -6.45 0.36
C ILE A 11 -9.57 -5.15 0.02
N LEU A 12 -8.35 -5.24 -0.50
CA LEU A 12 -7.58 -4.06 -0.89
C LEU A 12 -8.27 -3.28 -2.01
N LYS A 13 -8.79 -3.98 -3.02
CA LYS A 13 -9.52 -3.34 -4.13
C LYS A 13 -10.76 -2.62 -3.63
N GLN A 14 -11.51 -3.23 -2.70
CA GLN A 14 -12.65 -2.59 -2.08
C GLN A 14 -12.25 -1.33 -1.32
N ARG A 15 -11.19 -1.38 -0.52
CA ARG A 15 -10.71 -0.25 0.27
C ARG A 15 -10.21 0.89 -0.60
N VAL A 16 -9.51 0.58 -1.68
CA VAL A 16 -9.09 1.60 -2.64
C VAL A 16 -10.29 2.29 -3.28
N SER A 17 -11.37 1.56 -3.58
CA SER A 17 -12.57 2.13 -4.18
C SER A 17 -13.42 2.96 -3.22
N THR A 18 -13.28 2.76 -1.91
CA THR A 18 -14.11 3.42 -0.88
C THR A 18 -13.37 4.46 -0.06
N SER A 19 -12.05 4.49 -0.10
CA SER A 19 -11.23 5.41 0.68
C SER A 19 -10.40 6.32 -0.22
N LYS A 20 -10.10 7.52 0.24
CA LYS A 20 -9.22 8.44 -0.50
C LYS A 20 -7.77 7.94 -0.52
N CYS A 21 -7.34 7.34 0.58
CA CYS A 21 -6.00 6.82 0.76
C CYS A 21 -6.05 5.45 1.42
N MET A 22 -5.19 4.53 1.00
CA MET A 22 -5.04 3.23 1.64
C MET A 22 -3.58 3.02 2.04
N LEU A 23 -3.36 2.57 3.27
CA LEU A 23 -2.04 2.18 3.77
C LEU A 23 -1.95 0.66 3.85
N LEU A 24 -0.93 0.09 3.23
CA LEU A 24 -0.59 -1.33 3.35
C LEU A 24 0.70 -1.46 4.17
N VAL A 25 0.57 -1.99 5.38
CA VAL A 25 1.71 -2.25 6.25
C VAL A 25 2.06 -3.72 6.29
N GLY A 26 3.29 -4.03 6.65
CA GLY A 26 3.77 -5.40 6.77
C GLY A 26 5.29 -5.43 6.83
N ALA A 27 5.84 -6.54 7.30
CA ALA A 27 7.28 -6.73 7.38
C ALA A 27 7.94 -6.59 6.01
N ARG A 28 9.25 -6.37 6.02
CA ARG A 28 10.03 -6.36 4.77
C ARG A 28 9.90 -7.71 4.07
N GLN A 29 9.88 -7.68 2.74
CA GLN A 29 9.89 -8.86 1.88
C GLN A 29 8.64 -9.76 1.99
N VAL A 30 7.53 -9.27 2.54
CA VAL A 30 6.26 -10.03 2.49
C VAL A 30 5.53 -9.87 1.17
N GLY A 31 6.01 -8.99 0.27
CA GLY A 31 5.45 -8.84 -1.08
C GLY A 31 4.52 -7.66 -1.26
N LYS A 32 4.59 -6.62 -0.41
CA LYS A 32 3.74 -5.42 -0.52
C LYS A 32 3.86 -4.74 -1.88
N SER A 33 5.07 -4.39 -2.28
CA SER A 33 5.31 -3.70 -3.55
C SER A 33 4.92 -4.56 -4.74
N THR A 34 5.24 -5.84 -4.69
CA THR A 34 4.90 -6.80 -5.75
C THR A 34 3.39 -6.89 -5.94
N LEU A 35 2.64 -7.00 -4.83
CA LEU A 35 1.19 -7.07 -4.87
C LEU A 35 0.59 -5.81 -5.49
N ILE A 36 1.01 -4.63 -5.03
CA ILE A 36 0.45 -3.37 -5.51
C ILE A 36 0.80 -3.16 -6.99
N LYS A 37 2.02 -3.44 -7.39
CA LYS A 37 2.44 -3.31 -8.80
C LYS A 37 1.67 -4.26 -9.71
N HIS A 38 1.34 -5.44 -9.23
CA HIS A 38 0.59 -6.43 -10.02
C HIS A 38 -0.91 -6.10 -10.10
N GLU A 39 -1.52 -5.71 -8.98
CA GLU A 39 -2.97 -5.56 -8.88
C GLU A 39 -3.47 -4.14 -9.19
N PHE A 40 -2.60 -3.13 -9.11
CA PHE A 40 -2.93 -1.73 -9.33
C PHE A 40 -2.00 -1.12 -10.40
N LYS A 41 -2.06 -1.68 -11.60
CA LYS A 41 -1.17 -1.32 -12.72
C LYS A 41 -1.36 0.11 -13.21
N ASP A 42 -2.54 0.68 -12.99
CA ASP A 42 -2.86 2.05 -13.45
C ASP A 42 -2.29 3.12 -12.52
N PHE A 43 -1.78 2.74 -11.35
CA PHE A 43 -1.18 3.69 -10.41
C PHE A 43 0.21 4.10 -10.86
N ASN A 44 0.49 5.40 -10.82
CA ASN A 44 1.84 5.91 -10.88
C ASN A 44 2.60 5.50 -9.62
N ARG A 45 3.92 5.51 -9.65
CA ARG A 45 4.74 4.96 -8.57
C ARG A 45 5.87 5.88 -8.17
N ALA A 46 6.06 6.04 -6.87
CA ALA A 46 7.23 6.68 -6.28
C ALA A 46 7.75 5.79 -5.16
N ASN A 47 9.07 5.64 -5.07
CA ASN A 47 9.70 4.81 -4.06
C ASN A 47 10.61 5.67 -3.18
N PHE A 48 10.29 5.75 -1.89
CA PHE A 48 11.08 6.52 -0.94
C PHE A 48 12.36 5.80 -0.48
N ASP A 49 12.65 4.62 -0.99
CA ASP A 49 14.01 4.08 -0.92
C ASP A 49 14.99 4.90 -1.76
N ASP A 50 14.50 5.53 -2.83
CA ASP A 50 15.33 6.41 -3.65
C ASP A 50 15.50 7.76 -2.96
N ARG A 51 16.77 8.13 -2.74
CA ARG A 51 17.13 9.34 -2.03
C ARG A 51 16.65 10.61 -2.74
N LEU A 52 16.79 10.67 -4.07
CA LEU A 52 16.40 11.85 -4.83
C LEU A 52 14.90 12.06 -4.79
N THR A 53 14.15 10.98 -4.87
CA THR A 53 12.67 11.02 -4.74
C THR A 53 12.25 11.56 -3.38
N ARG A 54 12.89 11.08 -2.30
CA ARG A 54 12.63 11.60 -0.95
C ARG A 54 12.94 13.08 -0.82
N MET A 55 14.07 13.51 -1.35
CA MET A 55 14.48 14.91 -1.28
C MET A 55 13.49 15.82 -1.99
N GLN A 56 13.03 15.43 -3.18
CA GLN A 56 12.02 16.18 -3.91
C GLN A 56 10.70 16.25 -3.12
N ALA A 57 10.25 15.13 -2.57
CA ALA A 57 9.03 15.09 -1.78
C ALA A 57 9.09 16.00 -0.55
N LYS A 58 10.26 16.08 0.10
CA LYS A 58 10.46 16.88 1.30
C LYS A 58 10.58 18.37 0.98
N GLU A 59 11.40 18.72 0.02
CA GLU A 59 11.79 20.11 -0.25
C GLU A 59 10.83 20.80 -1.23
N GLU A 60 10.29 20.05 -2.19
CA GLU A 60 9.42 20.57 -3.24
C GLU A 60 8.20 19.64 -3.44
N PRO A 61 7.31 19.51 -2.43
CA PRO A 61 6.20 18.57 -2.52
C PRO A 61 5.25 18.85 -3.69
N LYS A 62 5.02 20.10 -4.04
CA LYS A 62 4.18 20.43 -5.21
C LYS A 62 4.78 19.90 -6.50
N LEU A 63 6.08 20.06 -6.68
CA LEU A 63 6.78 19.51 -7.84
C LEU A 63 6.78 17.98 -7.84
N PHE A 64 6.95 17.38 -6.66
CA PHE A 64 6.87 15.94 -6.51
C PHE A 64 5.53 15.39 -7.02
N PHE A 65 4.40 16.00 -6.63
CA PHE A 65 3.08 15.56 -7.08
C PHE A 65 2.79 15.90 -8.54
N LEU A 66 3.40 16.95 -9.10
CA LEU A 66 3.31 17.21 -10.54
C LEU A 66 4.03 16.12 -11.35
N ASN A 67 5.18 15.66 -10.87
CA ASN A 67 5.94 14.59 -11.53
C ASN A 67 5.37 13.21 -11.27
N ASN A 68 4.57 13.05 -10.21
CA ASN A 68 3.97 11.78 -9.81
C ASN A 68 2.47 11.99 -9.57
N PRO A 69 1.67 12.13 -10.64
CA PRO A 69 0.25 12.43 -10.50
C PRO A 69 -0.55 11.25 -9.96
N GLN A 70 -1.72 11.57 -9.41
CA GLN A 70 -2.67 10.56 -8.92
C GLN A 70 -3.32 9.81 -10.09
N PRO A 71 -3.71 8.56 -9.89
CA PRO A 71 -3.54 7.77 -8.66
C PRO A 71 -2.07 7.39 -8.45
N LEU A 72 -1.60 7.51 -7.23
CA LEU A 72 -0.18 7.37 -6.90
C LEU A 72 0.05 6.34 -5.80
N PHE A 73 0.98 5.42 -6.07
CA PHE A 73 1.51 4.50 -5.07
C PHE A 73 2.86 5.02 -4.58
N ILE A 74 2.98 5.25 -3.27
CA ILE A 74 4.24 5.63 -2.62
C ILE A 74 4.72 4.46 -1.76
N ASP A 75 5.86 3.89 -2.15
CA ASP A 75 6.49 2.77 -1.45
C ASP A 75 7.42 3.29 -0.36
N GLU A 76 7.44 2.63 0.80
CA GLU A 76 8.26 2.98 1.96
C GLU A 76 8.04 4.41 2.45
N VAL A 77 6.77 4.79 2.62
CA VAL A 77 6.36 6.17 2.93
C VAL A 77 6.91 6.67 4.27
N GLN A 78 7.23 5.78 5.21
CA GLN A 78 7.79 6.19 6.51
C GLN A 78 9.16 6.86 6.40
N LYS A 79 9.86 6.68 5.29
CA LYS A 79 11.18 7.28 5.08
C LYS A 79 11.12 8.79 4.84
N GLU A 80 9.96 9.32 4.48
CA GLU A 80 9.72 10.76 4.41
C GLU A 80 8.27 11.05 4.77
N SER A 81 7.97 10.94 6.07
CA SER A 81 6.60 11.05 6.58
C SER A 81 6.00 12.47 6.49
N SER A 82 6.81 13.50 6.24
CA SER A 82 6.30 14.86 6.04
C SER A 82 5.31 14.95 4.87
N ILE A 83 5.39 14.02 3.90
CA ILE A 83 4.49 13.98 2.75
C ILE A 83 3.03 13.71 3.16
N LEU A 84 2.79 13.15 4.34
CA LEU A 84 1.44 12.83 4.82
C LEU A 84 0.57 14.09 4.98
N GLU A 85 1.17 15.21 5.39
CA GLU A 85 0.43 16.48 5.48
C GLU A 85 0.02 16.98 4.09
N ASP A 86 0.88 16.83 3.10
CA ASP A 86 0.55 17.21 1.72
C ASP A 86 -0.54 16.31 1.15
N ILE A 87 -0.48 15.01 1.43
CA ILE A 87 -1.52 14.06 1.02
C ILE A 87 -2.85 14.42 1.68
N LYS A 88 -2.86 14.79 2.95
CA LYS A 88 -4.06 15.24 3.66
C LYS A 88 -4.69 16.44 2.95
N GLN A 89 -3.90 17.44 2.60
CA GLN A 89 -4.37 18.62 1.90
C GLN A 89 -4.99 18.26 0.55
N ILE A 90 -4.33 17.43 -0.24
CA ILE A 90 -4.84 16.98 -1.52
C ILE A 90 -6.16 16.21 -1.35
N ALA A 91 -6.22 15.31 -0.36
CA ALA A 91 -7.42 14.52 -0.08
C ALA A 91 -8.60 15.40 0.34
N ASP A 92 -8.33 16.46 1.11
CA ASP A 92 -9.39 17.37 1.58
C ASP A 92 -9.95 18.24 0.46
N GLU A 93 -9.17 18.50 -0.60
CA GLU A 93 -9.58 19.31 -1.75
C GLU A 93 -10.36 18.52 -2.81
N SER A 94 -10.52 17.22 -2.65
CA SER A 94 -11.18 16.36 -3.64
C SER A 94 -12.09 15.35 -2.98
N ASP A 95 -13.19 15.02 -3.66
CA ASP A 95 -14.10 13.94 -3.27
C ASP A 95 -13.76 12.61 -3.93
N GLU A 96 -12.69 12.54 -4.72
CA GLU A 96 -12.27 11.33 -5.40
C GLU A 96 -11.80 10.26 -4.42
N ARG A 97 -12.03 9.00 -4.78
CA ARG A 97 -11.55 7.84 -4.04
C ARG A 97 -10.39 7.19 -4.80
N GLY A 98 -9.59 6.39 -4.09
CA GLY A 98 -8.47 5.69 -4.72
C GLY A 98 -7.36 6.61 -5.19
N MET A 99 -7.12 7.72 -4.49
CA MET A 99 -6.11 8.70 -4.88
C MET A 99 -4.70 8.23 -4.58
N PHE A 100 -4.51 7.59 -3.43
CA PHE A 100 -3.19 7.17 -2.96
C PHE A 100 -3.21 5.76 -2.39
N ILE A 101 -2.16 5.00 -2.70
CA ILE A 101 -1.79 3.78 -1.97
C ILE A 101 -0.42 4.04 -1.36
N LEU A 102 -0.31 3.83 -0.06
CA LEU A 102 0.94 3.99 0.69
C LEU A 102 1.36 2.63 1.23
N SER A 103 2.64 2.34 1.23
CA SER A 103 3.17 1.14 1.86
C SER A 103 4.31 1.46 2.81
N GLY A 104 4.50 0.60 3.79
CA GLY A 104 5.62 0.73 4.69
C GLY A 104 5.82 -0.49 5.58
N SER A 105 7.02 -0.60 6.14
CA SER A 105 7.45 -1.74 6.94
C SER A 105 7.53 -1.44 8.44
N GLN A 106 7.39 -0.16 8.85
CA GLN A 106 7.46 0.25 10.26
C GLN A 106 6.07 0.56 10.78
N LYS A 107 5.32 -0.48 11.14
CA LYS A 107 3.90 -0.43 11.47
C LYS A 107 3.56 0.61 12.55
N LEU A 108 4.26 0.60 13.68
CA LEU A 108 3.92 1.49 14.80
C LEU A 108 4.09 2.96 14.45
N GLU A 109 5.19 3.32 13.83
CA GLU A 109 5.45 4.70 13.41
C GLU A 109 4.46 5.18 12.36
N LEU A 110 4.14 4.31 11.39
CA LEU A 110 3.16 4.62 10.35
C LEU A 110 1.77 4.80 10.92
N MET A 111 1.33 3.93 11.82
CA MET A 111 0.02 4.03 12.45
C MET A 111 -0.12 5.34 13.23
N LYS A 112 0.93 5.74 13.94
CA LYS A 112 0.95 7.01 14.65
C LYS A 112 0.85 8.20 13.68
N GLY A 113 1.67 8.23 12.64
CA GLY A 113 1.65 9.29 11.63
C GLY A 113 0.31 9.37 10.91
N MET A 114 -0.30 8.24 10.59
CA MET A 114 -1.61 8.19 9.95
C MET A 114 -2.71 8.74 10.84
N SER A 115 -2.70 8.39 12.14
CA SER A 115 -3.73 8.92 13.05
C SER A 115 -3.57 10.41 13.33
N GLU A 116 -2.36 10.94 13.25
CA GLU A 116 -2.11 12.38 13.40
C GLU A 116 -2.48 13.17 12.14
N SER A 117 -2.13 12.66 10.97
CA SER A 117 -2.25 13.41 9.71
C SER A 117 -3.45 13.02 8.86
N LEU A 118 -3.83 11.74 8.80
CA LEU A 118 -4.81 11.21 7.85
C LEU A 118 -6.04 10.58 8.52
N ALA A 119 -6.31 10.89 9.78
CA ALA A 119 -7.47 10.35 10.48
C ALA A 119 -8.77 10.59 9.69
N GLY A 120 -9.55 9.53 9.49
CA GLY A 120 -10.80 9.58 8.73
C GLY A 120 -10.65 9.57 7.21
N ARG A 121 -9.41 9.62 6.69
CA ARG A 121 -9.13 9.67 5.24
C ARG A 121 -8.41 8.44 4.75
N VAL A 122 -7.89 7.62 5.63
CA VAL A 122 -7.07 6.45 5.29
C VAL A 122 -7.73 5.17 5.79
N SER A 123 -7.70 4.11 4.97
CA SER A 123 -7.96 2.75 5.39
C SER A 123 -6.63 2.01 5.53
N ILE A 124 -6.50 1.21 6.59
CA ILE A 124 -5.25 0.53 6.91
C ILE A 124 -5.44 -0.98 6.76
N SER A 125 -4.51 -1.61 6.05
CA SER A 125 -4.48 -3.06 5.86
C SER A 125 -3.09 -3.58 6.19
N GLU A 126 -3.02 -4.82 6.65
CA GLU A 126 -1.75 -5.49 6.95
C GLU A 126 -1.56 -6.69 6.04
N LEU A 127 -0.37 -6.78 5.43
CA LEU A 127 0.03 -7.94 4.63
C LEU A 127 1.00 -8.78 5.45
N THR A 128 0.65 -10.05 5.62
CA THR A 128 1.51 -11.04 6.26
C THR A 128 2.26 -11.86 5.21
N GLY A 129 3.16 -12.74 5.64
CA GLY A 129 3.82 -13.70 4.75
C GLY A 129 2.80 -14.59 4.05
N LEU A 130 3.28 -15.31 3.03
CA LEU A 130 2.42 -16.22 2.25
C LEU A 130 1.82 -17.30 3.14
N SER A 131 0.50 -17.47 3.06
CA SER A 131 -0.19 -18.59 3.70
C SER A 131 -0.02 -19.88 2.88
N MET A 132 -0.25 -21.02 3.50
CA MET A 132 -0.22 -22.30 2.77
C MET A 132 -1.25 -22.32 1.65
N ARG A 133 -2.43 -21.75 1.89
CA ARG A 133 -3.47 -21.62 0.88
C ARG A 133 -2.99 -20.83 -0.35
N GLU A 134 -2.32 -19.73 -0.12
CA GLU A 134 -1.75 -18.91 -1.20
C GLU A 134 -0.66 -19.65 -1.96
N ILE A 135 0.23 -20.34 -1.27
CA ILE A 135 1.33 -21.11 -1.88
C ILE A 135 0.78 -22.22 -2.77
N TYR A 136 -0.24 -22.93 -2.34
CA TYR A 136 -0.82 -24.06 -3.08
C TYR A 136 -1.92 -23.64 -4.06
N GLY A 137 -2.30 -22.35 -4.10
CA GLY A 137 -3.27 -21.85 -5.06
C GLY A 137 -4.72 -22.31 -4.80
N VAL A 138 -5.04 -22.64 -3.56
CA VAL A 138 -6.41 -23.06 -3.19
C VAL A 138 -7.34 -21.85 -3.25
N LYS A 139 -8.57 -22.04 -3.77
CA LYS A 139 -9.58 -20.99 -3.86
C LYS A 139 -9.90 -20.43 -2.46
N PHE A 140 -9.92 -19.12 -2.34
CA PHE A 140 -10.04 -18.44 -1.05
C PHE A 140 -11.44 -18.55 -0.42
N ASN A 141 -12.45 -18.91 -1.19
CA ASN A 141 -13.81 -19.13 -0.70
C ASN A 141 -14.06 -20.56 -0.23
N ARG A 142 -13.05 -21.44 -0.26
CA ARG A 142 -13.14 -22.81 0.20
C ARG A 142 -12.49 -22.97 1.56
N HIS A 143 -13.08 -23.85 2.38
CA HIS A 143 -12.43 -24.28 3.61
C HIS A 143 -11.13 -25.00 3.28
N PHE A 144 -10.03 -24.59 3.92
CA PHE A 144 -8.70 -25.18 3.68
C PHE A 144 -8.20 -25.86 4.95
N ILE A 145 -7.97 -27.15 4.85
CA ILE A 145 -7.34 -27.93 5.91
C ILE A 145 -6.04 -28.48 5.33
N PRO A 146 -4.86 -28.12 5.92
CA PRO A 146 -3.59 -28.67 5.49
C PRO A 146 -3.60 -30.19 5.67
N THR A 147 -3.24 -30.92 4.64
CA THR A 147 -3.09 -32.37 4.67
C THR A 147 -1.69 -32.73 4.18
N ASP A 148 -1.27 -33.96 4.35
CA ASP A 148 0.04 -34.42 3.88
C ASP A 148 0.22 -34.22 2.38
N ALA A 149 -0.87 -34.16 1.61
CA ALA A 149 -0.81 -33.87 0.17
C ALA A 149 -0.34 -32.43 -0.13
N TYR A 150 -0.54 -31.51 0.81
CA TYR A 150 -0.15 -30.11 0.67
C TYR A 150 1.15 -29.76 1.40
N ILE A 151 1.58 -30.60 2.33
CA ILE A 151 2.76 -30.34 3.18
C ILE A 151 3.95 -31.17 2.66
N LYS A 152 4.47 -30.80 1.50
CA LYS A 152 5.65 -31.49 0.96
C LYS A 152 6.82 -30.56 0.77
#